data_c577aab8fe6f1ba01eb00bd1a64a8f3c
#
_entry.id   c577aab8fe6f1ba01eb00bd1a64a8f3c
#
_cell.length_a   1.000
_cell.length_b   1.000
_cell.length_c   1.000
_cell.angle_alpha   90.00
_cell.angle_beta   90.00
_cell.angle_gamma   90.00
#
_symmetry.space_group_name_H-M   'P 1'
#
loop_
_entity.id
_entity.type
_entity.pdbx_description
1 polymer ?
#
loop_
_entity_poly.entity_id
_entity_poly.type
_entity_poly.pdbx_seq_one_letter_code
_entity_poly.pdbx_strand_id
1 'polypeptide(L)'
;MMARFDTVVYDGQVVLPNQGPLRADIGIKDGRVSAIGDDIPAYDAEEAVDARGMLVLPGAVDAHFHLGIYRDIPSDALSETGSALVGGVTSIISYFRTGSHYLGKSGPYEEIFPEVLAATSGQAWVDYGYHLAPMTQAHIGEIARLVEVEGVTSFKYYMFYKGMDLAGASRDAAGYTMADSYDLGHLFEIMEQVTALRIARNDDARVSLSIHCEQPELIRVFMERVRQAGVLHGLEAYSAARPPLTERLSIAEAGVLAGATHCPINFLHLSSADALDAATEVKRRYPEVDARVETTLHHLALTYETYADQRGKVNPPIRSSADVEALWVGVRRGDIDWICSDHACCSETQKEGDLWKALPGFGGTGLLYPFLLTEGPRRGLSLRRIVDLVSTNPARAYGLAPRKGAIAIGADADLAICDLRASHPVTAERLRSAQEYTPFEGMVLTGWPARVLLRGRTVFADGEPAGSPSGSYLHRPLT
;
A
#
# COMPACT_ATOMS: atom_id res chain seq x y z
N MET A 1 39.88 15.77 -10.98
CA MET A 1 39.65 14.54 -10.21
C MET A 1 38.19 14.15 -10.44
N MET A 2 37.88 12.86 -10.64
CA MET A 2 36.48 12.45 -10.67
C MET A 2 35.86 12.66 -9.28
N ALA A 3 34.62 13.13 -9.21
CA ALA A 3 33.90 13.29 -7.95
C ALA A 3 33.80 11.93 -7.22
N ARG A 4 33.96 11.95 -5.90
CA ARG A 4 33.88 10.75 -5.06
C ARG A 4 32.46 10.19 -5.01
N PHE A 5 31.46 11.07 -5.08
CA PHE A 5 30.04 10.75 -5.05
C PHE A 5 29.33 11.28 -6.29
N ASP A 6 28.24 10.65 -6.69
CA ASP A 6 27.35 11.19 -7.70
C ASP A 6 26.49 12.31 -7.07
N THR A 7 26.00 12.07 -5.85
CA THR A 7 25.17 13.03 -5.11
C THR A 7 25.62 13.04 -3.64
N VAL A 8 25.62 14.23 -3.02
CA VAL A 8 25.72 14.40 -1.56
C VAL A 8 24.48 15.14 -1.07
N VAL A 9 23.75 14.53 -0.13
CA VAL A 9 22.72 15.22 0.66
C VAL A 9 23.35 15.66 1.96
N TYR A 10 23.39 16.96 2.24
CA TYR A 10 24.13 17.50 3.38
C TYR A 10 23.29 18.31 4.36
N ASP A 11 23.74 18.36 5.61
CA ASP A 11 23.14 19.13 6.72
C ASP A 11 21.69 18.71 7.09
N GLY A 12 21.24 17.50 6.74
CA GLY A 12 19.90 17.01 7.02
C GLY A 12 19.71 16.41 8.41
N GLN A 13 18.50 16.45 8.94
CA GLN A 13 18.07 15.64 10.08
C GLN A 13 17.68 14.24 9.56
N VAL A 14 18.63 13.30 9.57
CA VAL A 14 18.47 11.97 8.97
C VAL A 14 17.89 10.99 9.98
N VAL A 15 16.83 10.24 9.58
CA VAL A 15 16.27 9.17 10.41
C VAL A 15 16.89 7.84 10.01
N LEU A 16 17.85 7.38 10.80
CA LEU A 16 18.56 6.12 10.57
C LEU A 16 17.85 4.94 11.27
N PRO A 17 18.09 3.70 10.80
CA PRO A 17 17.61 2.49 11.47
C PRO A 17 18.12 2.44 12.93
N ASN A 18 17.20 2.08 13.85
CA ASN A 18 17.50 1.93 15.29
C ASN A 18 18.00 3.20 16.02
N GLN A 19 17.90 4.38 15.39
CA GLN A 19 18.29 5.66 15.98
C GLN A 19 17.19 6.70 15.80
N GLY A 20 17.17 7.73 16.62
CA GLY A 20 16.36 8.93 16.38
C GLY A 20 16.95 9.77 15.25
N PRO A 21 16.29 10.87 14.89
CA PRO A 21 16.84 11.80 13.92
C PRO A 21 18.15 12.39 14.43
N LEU A 22 19.17 12.41 13.58
CA LEU A 22 20.47 12.99 13.85
C LEU A 22 20.93 13.83 12.65
N ARG A 23 21.73 14.86 12.90
CA ARG A 23 22.35 15.62 11.81
C ARG A 23 23.40 14.73 11.14
N ALA A 24 23.27 14.53 9.84
CA ALA A 24 24.24 13.78 9.06
C ALA A 24 24.17 14.17 7.58
N ASP A 25 25.26 13.85 6.89
CA ASP A 25 25.38 13.91 5.45
C ASP A 25 25.34 12.51 4.85
N ILE A 26 24.80 12.38 3.63
CA ILE A 26 24.67 11.12 2.92
C ILE A 26 25.42 11.24 1.58
N GLY A 27 26.50 10.47 1.43
CA GLY A 27 27.20 10.29 0.16
C GLY A 27 26.58 9.15 -0.65
N ILE A 28 26.22 9.44 -1.90
CA ILE A 28 25.57 8.52 -2.80
C ILE A 28 26.49 8.23 -3.98
N LYS A 29 26.65 6.94 -4.33
CA LYS A 29 27.40 6.48 -5.48
C LYS A 29 26.68 5.32 -6.16
N ASP A 30 26.61 5.35 -7.49
CA ASP A 30 25.94 4.32 -8.30
C ASP A 30 24.52 3.99 -7.83
N GLY A 31 23.77 5.04 -7.45
CA GLY A 31 22.39 4.94 -6.97
C GLY A 31 22.21 4.39 -5.55
N ARG A 32 23.31 4.16 -4.80
CA ARG A 32 23.27 3.59 -3.45
C ARG A 32 23.89 4.53 -2.42
N VAL A 33 23.44 4.41 -1.18
CA VAL A 33 24.07 5.04 -0.03
C VAL A 33 25.46 4.42 0.17
N SER A 34 26.51 5.19 -0.03
CA SER A 34 27.90 4.71 0.08
C SER A 34 28.63 5.28 1.30
N ALA A 35 28.15 6.38 1.86
CA ALA A 35 28.67 6.97 3.09
C ALA A 35 27.57 7.68 3.88
N ILE A 36 27.70 7.65 5.21
CA ILE A 36 26.90 8.46 6.15
C ILE A 36 27.87 9.03 7.15
N GLY A 37 27.86 10.35 7.37
CA GLY A 37 28.81 11.01 8.28
C GLY A 37 28.43 12.46 8.56
N ASP A 38 29.22 13.13 9.38
CA ASP A 38 28.92 14.49 9.86
C ASP A 38 29.46 15.62 8.94
N ASP A 39 30.48 15.34 8.13
CA ASP A 39 31.18 16.33 7.32
C ASP A 39 31.61 15.70 5.97
N ILE A 40 30.63 15.29 5.15
CA ILE A 40 30.91 14.88 3.78
C ILE A 40 30.92 16.12 2.89
N PRO A 41 32.08 16.47 2.29
CA PRO A 41 32.17 17.72 1.54
C PRO A 41 31.26 17.72 0.30
N ALA A 42 30.39 18.71 0.18
CA ALA A 42 29.48 18.86 -0.95
C ALA A 42 30.24 18.97 -2.30
N TYR A 43 31.48 19.49 -2.31
CA TYR A 43 32.32 19.60 -3.51
C TYR A 43 32.92 18.25 -3.96
N ASP A 44 32.78 17.19 -3.15
CA ASP A 44 33.19 15.84 -3.54
C ASP A 44 32.13 15.11 -4.39
N ALA A 45 31.02 15.78 -4.71
CA ALA A 45 29.90 15.23 -5.50
C ALA A 45 29.70 15.99 -6.82
N GLU A 46 29.07 15.32 -7.78
CA GLU A 46 28.61 15.94 -9.03
C GLU A 46 27.35 16.79 -8.76
N GLU A 47 26.46 16.32 -7.88
CA GLU A 47 25.27 17.04 -7.39
C GLU A 47 25.31 17.19 -5.87
N ALA A 48 24.98 18.37 -5.35
CA ALA A 48 24.87 18.64 -3.92
C ALA A 48 23.44 19.08 -3.58
N VAL A 49 22.82 18.38 -2.64
CA VAL A 49 21.43 18.61 -2.18
C VAL A 49 21.48 19.17 -0.77
N ASP A 50 21.10 20.42 -0.62
CA ASP A 50 21.01 21.09 0.69
C ASP A 50 19.74 20.63 1.42
N ALA A 51 19.92 19.96 2.57
CA ALA A 51 18.84 19.50 3.43
C ALA A 51 18.79 20.22 4.78
N ARG A 52 19.43 21.40 4.89
CA ARG A 52 19.46 22.19 6.14
C ARG A 52 18.07 22.51 6.65
N GLY A 53 17.81 22.13 7.89
CA GLY A 53 16.51 22.33 8.55
C GLY A 53 15.41 21.45 8.03
N MET A 54 15.73 20.48 7.18
CA MET A 54 14.79 19.48 6.66
C MET A 54 15.02 18.10 7.28
N LEU A 55 13.97 17.30 7.26
CA LEU A 55 14.00 15.91 7.68
C LEU A 55 14.30 15.02 6.48
N VAL A 56 15.31 14.16 6.59
CA VAL A 56 15.66 13.19 5.55
C VAL A 56 15.21 11.80 5.99
N LEU A 57 14.23 11.26 5.28
CA LEU A 57 13.60 9.98 5.53
C LEU A 57 13.93 9.00 4.40
N PRO A 58 13.95 7.67 4.65
CA PRO A 58 13.93 6.73 3.54
C PRO A 58 12.65 6.94 2.74
N GLY A 59 12.70 6.72 1.44
CA GLY A 59 11.49 6.75 0.61
C GLY A 59 10.42 5.80 1.15
N ALA A 60 9.18 6.25 1.17
CA ALA A 60 8.08 5.42 1.62
C ALA A 60 7.83 4.26 0.63
N VAL A 61 7.36 3.15 1.17
CA VAL A 61 6.92 1.95 0.45
C VAL A 61 5.42 1.83 0.60
N ASP A 62 4.67 2.20 -0.43
CA ASP A 62 3.22 2.04 -0.46
C ASP A 62 2.88 0.63 -0.95
N ALA A 63 2.66 -0.27 0.00
CA ALA A 63 2.49 -1.69 -0.28
C ALA A 63 1.04 -2.07 -0.64
N HIS A 64 0.14 -1.10 -0.79
CA HIS A 64 -1.23 -1.34 -1.20
C HIS A 64 -1.67 -0.32 -2.24
N PHE A 65 -1.63 -0.73 -3.48
CA PHE A 65 -1.87 0.12 -4.64
C PHE A 65 -2.68 -0.63 -5.70
N HIS A 66 -3.37 0.08 -6.59
CA HIS A 66 -4.21 -0.50 -7.64
C HIS A 66 -4.00 0.21 -8.99
N LEU A 67 -2.86 -0.05 -9.65
CA LEU A 67 -2.63 0.44 -11.01
C LEU A 67 -3.56 -0.25 -12.01
N GLY A 68 -4.31 0.52 -12.75
CA GLY A 68 -5.14 0.01 -13.85
C GLY A 68 -6.48 -0.60 -13.43
N ILE A 69 -6.93 -0.39 -12.18
CA ILE A 69 -8.20 -0.96 -11.72
C ILE A 69 -9.42 -0.34 -12.41
N TYR A 70 -9.40 0.98 -12.66
CA TYR A 70 -10.52 1.73 -13.26
C TYR A 70 -10.13 2.52 -14.50
N ARG A 71 -8.85 2.55 -14.82
CA ARG A 71 -8.23 3.18 -16.01
C ARG A 71 -7.23 2.20 -16.61
N ASP A 72 -6.62 2.52 -17.75
CA ASP A 72 -5.56 1.69 -18.30
C ASP A 72 -4.27 1.76 -17.48
N ILE A 73 -3.50 0.68 -17.44
CA ILE A 73 -2.28 0.58 -16.64
C ILE A 73 -1.23 1.65 -17.00
N PRO A 74 -0.93 1.93 -18.28
CA PRO A 74 0.06 2.95 -18.62
C PRO A 74 -0.30 4.34 -18.11
N SER A 75 -1.55 4.76 -18.27
CA SER A 75 -2.03 6.06 -17.80
C SER A 75 -1.97 6.17 -16.27
N ASP A 76 -2.42 5.12 -15.56
CA ASP A 76 -2.33 5.08 -14.10
C ASP A 76 -0.87 5.02 -13.61
N ALA A 77 -0.01 4.24 -14.27
CA ALA A 77 1.39 4.18 -13.91
C ALA A 77 2.06 5.56 -14.01
N LEU A 78 1.71 6.36 -15.01
CA LEU A 78 2.26 7.70 -15.18
C LEU A 78 1.70 8.67 -14.13
N SER A 79 0.39 8.80 -14.05
CA SER A 79 -0.25 9.81 -13.18
C SER A 79 -0.15 9.44 -11.71
N GLU A 80 -0.48 8.20 -11.32
CA GLU A 80 -0.62 7.84 -9.92
C GLU A 80 0.73 7.58 -9.24
N THR A 81 1.74 7.12 -9.98
CA THR A 81 3.10 7.09 -9.43
C THR A 81 3.75 8.49 -9.36
N GLY A 82 3.32 9.43 -10.20
CA GLY A 82 3.63 10.85 -10.05
C GLY A 82 3.01 11.44 -8.78
N SER A 83 1.75 11.09 -8.48
CA SER A 83 1.09 11.42 -7.21
C SER A 83 1.82 10.81 -6.00
N ALA A 84 2.34 9.60 -6.12
CA ALA A 84 3.09 8.93 -5.06
C ALA A 84 4.31 9.74 -4.60
N LEU A 85 4.99 10.42 -5.52
CA LEU A 85 6.14 11.29 -5.20
C LEU A 85 5.76 12.45 -4.26
N VAL A 86 4.54 12.99 -4.38
CA VAL A 86 4.03 14.05 -3.48
C VAL A 86 4.00 13.58 -2.03
N GLY A 87 3.72 12.28 -1.81
CA GLY A 87 3.73 11.62 -0.50
C GLY A 87 5.10 11.15 -0.02
N GLY A 88 6.17 11.37 -0.81
CA GLY A 88 7.51 10.85 -0.51
C GLY A 88 7.68 9.36 -0.76
N VAL A 89 6.77 8.77 -1.53
CA VAL A 89 6.82 7.35 -1.91
C VAL A 89 7.85 7.16 -3.03
N THR A 90 8.68 6.13 -2.91
CA THR A 90 9.67 5.75 -3.92
C THR A 90 9.48 4.31 -4.43
N SER A 91 8.63 3.55 -3.75
CA SER A 91 8.29 2.19 -4.16
C SER A 91 6.83 1.91 -3.91
N ILE A 92 6.17 1.28 -4.87
CA ILE A 92 4.79 0.80 -4.73
C ILE A 92 4.72 -0.70 -4.97
N ILE A 93 3.75 -1.38 -4.34
CA ILE A 93 3.38 -2.74 -4.71
C ILE A 93 1.89 -2.75 -5.04
N SER A 94 1.58 -2.95 -6.32
CA SER A 94 0.21 -2.90 -6.84
C SER A 94 -0.43 -4.28 -6.86
N TYR A 95 -1.69 -4.35 -6.48
CA TYR A 95 -2.49 -5.55 -6.66
C TYR A 95 -2.91 -5.71 -8.12
N PHE A 96 -2.82 -6.93 -8.61
CA PHE A 96 -3.29 -7.28 -9.94
C PHE A 96 -4.03 -8.63 -9.90
N ARG A 97 -5.12 -8.72 -10.64
CA ARG A 97 -5.84 -9.94 -10.91
C ARG A 97 -6.28 -10.04 -12.36
N THR A 98 -6.46 -11.24 -12.84
CA THR A 98 -7.12 -11.51 -14.12
C THR A 98 -8.63 -11.24 -14.04
N GLY A 99 -9.29 -11.14 -15.18
CA GLY A 99 -10.73 -10.86 -15.30
C GLY A 99 -11.01 -9.47 -15.86
N SER A 100 -12.17 -8.92 -15.54
CA SER A 100 -12.75 -7.74 -16.22
C SER A 100 -12.18 -6.39 -15.81
N HIS A 101 -11.28 -6.31 -14.81
CA HIS A 101 -10.52 -5.12 -14.48
C HIS A 101 -9.07 -5.22 -14.96
N TYR A 102 -8.32 -4.13 -14.83
CA TYR A 102 -6.92 -4.05 -15.24
C TYR A 102 -6.78 -4.24 -16.77
N LEU A 103 -6.24 -5.35 -17.23
CA LEU A 103 -6.14 -5.65 -18.67
C LEU A 103 -7.44 -6.16 -19.30
N GLY A 104 -8.45 -6.50 -18.50
CA GLY A 104 -9.68 -7.09 -19.02
C GLY A 104 -9.49 -8.48 -19.65
N LYS A 105 -8.49 -9.23 -19.19
CA LYS A 105 -8.10 -10.54 -19.71
C LYS A 105 -8.21 -11.62 -18.65
N SER A 106 -8.57 -12.84 -19.09
CA SER A 106 -8.51 -14.07 -18.29
C SER A 106 -7.53 -15.04 -18.93
N GLY A 107 -6.87 -15.87 -18.14
CA GLY A 107 -5.88 -16.84 -18.60
C GLY A 107 -4.71 -16.98 -17.64
N PRO A 108 -3.70 -17.79 -18.00
CA PRO A 108 -2.55 -18.05 -17.13
C PRO A 108 -1.71 -16.78 -16.93
N TYR A 109 -1.14 -16.62 -15.74
CA TYR A 109 -0.24 -15.52 -15.43
C TYR A 109 1.05 -15.57 -16.27
N GLU A 110 1.48 -16.73 -16.70
CA GLU A 110 2.62 -16.88 -17.61
C GLU A 110 2.46 -16.04 -18.89
N GLU A 111 1.24 -15.93 -19.41
CA GLU A 111 0.95 -15.12 -20.60
C GLU A 111 0.62 -13.67 -20.27
N ILE A 112 -0.15 -13.44 -19.19
CA ILE A 112 -0.73 -12.13 -18.88
C ILE A 112 0.27 -11.23 -18.15
N PHE A 113 1.08 -11.76 -17.22
CA PHE A 113 1.93 -10.93 -16.38
C PHE A 113 3.04 -10.20 -17.16
N PRO A 114 3.67 -10.76 -18.20
CA PRO A 114 4.57 -10.00 -19.08
C PRO A 114 3.92 -8.77 -19.74
N GLU A 115 2.62 -8.84 -20.08
CA GLU A 115 1.89 -7.68 -20.62
C GLU A 115 1.67 -6.59 -19.56
N VAL A 116 1.41 -6.98 -18.31
CA VAL A 116 1.30 -6.03 -17.18
C VAL A 116 2.62 -5.30 -16.97
N LEU A 117 3.74 -6.03 -16.99
CA LEU A 117 5.06 -5.44 -16.84
C LEU A 117 5.39 -4.51 -18.01
N ALA A 118 5.07 -4.90 -19.24
CA ALA A 118 5.28 -4.07 -20.43
C ALA A 118 4.44 -2.79 -20.38
N ALA A 119 3.18 -2.87 -19.90
CA ALA A 119 2.29 -1.72 -19.77
C ALA A 119 2.77 -0.71 -18.71
N THR A 120 3.47 -1.15 -17.68
CA THR A 120 3.98 -0.28 -16.60
C THR A 120 5.37 0.27 -16.91
N SER A 121 6.17 -0.49 -17.67
CA SER A 121 7.56 -0.15 -17.98
C SER A 121 7.68 1.18 -18.70
N GLY A 122 8.59 2.05 -18.22
CA GLY A 122 8.84 3.37 -18.78
C GLY A 122 7.74 4.41 -18.49
N GLN A 123 6.68 4.04 -17.76
CA GLN A 123 5.62 4.95 -17.35
C GLN A 123 5.72 5.33 -15.87
N ALA A 124 6.23 4.45 -15.03
CA ALA A 124 6.27 4.67 -13.59
C ALA A 124 7.39 5.61 -13.16
N TRP A 125 7.06 6.59 -12.29
CA TRP A 125 8.04 7.50 -11.66
C TRP A 125 8.78 6.86 -10.49
N VAL A 126 8.18 5.88 -9.82
CA VAL A 126 8.72 5.17 -8.67
C VAL A 126 8.95 3.70 -9.00
N ASP A 127 9.79 3.02 -8.24
CA ASP A 127 9.96 1.58 -8.40
C ASP A 127 8.66 0.84 -8.05
N TYR A 128 8.39 -0.25 -8.76
CA TYR A 128 7.11 -0.94 -8.62
C TYR A 128 7.25 -2.46 -8.57
N GLY A 129 6.36 -3.08 -7.82
CA GLY A 129 6.15 -4.52 -7.77
C GLY A 129 4.68 -4.86 -7.85
N TYR A 130 4.37 -6.16 -7.88
CA TYR A 130 3.00 -6.63 -7.93
C TYR A 130 2.71 -7.69 -6.87
N HIS A 131 1.47 -7.64 -6.33
CA HIS A 131 0.81 -8.76 -5.68
C HIS A 131 -0.13 -9.40 -6.69
N LEU A 132 -0.03 -10.69 -6.90
CA LEU A 132 -0.91 -11.40 -7.85
C LEU A 132 -1.99 -12.18 -7.10
N ALA A 133 -3.21 -12.15 -7.61
CA ALA A 133 -4.32 -12.91 -7.03
C ALA A 133 -4.52 -14.22 -7.79
N PRO A 134 -4.29 -15.40 -7.18
CA PRO A 134 -4.63 -16.68 -7.78
C PRO A 134 -6.17 -16.81 -7.85
N MET A 135 -6.75 -16.54 -9.02
CA MET A 135 -8.19 -16.50 -9.22
C MET A 135 -8.80 -17.86 -9.61
N THR A 136 -7.97 -18.79 -10.08
CA THR A 136 -8.38 -20.12 -10.54
C THR A 136 -7.46 -21.20 -10.00
N GLN A 137 -7.86 -22.46 -10.10
CA GLN A 137 -7.02 -23.61 -9.74
C GLN A 137 -5.71 -23.64 -10.56
N ALA A 138 -5.78 -23.26 -11.85
CA ALA A 138 -4.58 -23.15 -12.68
C ALA A 138 -3.58 -22.14 -12.12
N HIS A 139 -4.04 -20.99 -11.62
CA HIS A 139 -3.17 -19.96 -11.00
C HIS A 139 -2.49 -20.44 -9.72
N ILE A 140 -3.12 -21.35 -8.94
CA ILE A 140 -2.46 -21.95 -7.77
C ILE A 140 -1.23 -22.75 -8.22
N GLY A 141 -1.36 -23.48 -9.33
CA GLY A 141 -0.24 -24.22 -9.93
C GLY A 141 0.92 -23.32 -10.42
N GLU A 142 0.64 -22.04 -10.74
CA GLU A 142 1.66 -21.09 -11.21
C GLU A 142 2.43 -20.41 -10.06
N ILE A 143 1.97 -20.49 -8.80
CA ILE A 143 2.56 -19.74 -7.66
C ILE A 143 4.08 -19.97 -7.55
N ALA A 144 4.55 -21.21 -7.68
CA ALA A 144 5.98 -21.53 -7.62
C ALA A 144 6.78 -20.81 -8.71
N ARG A 145 6.31 -20.88 -9.96
CA ARG A 145 6.94 -20.20 -11.10
C ARG A 145 6.94 -18.67 -10.92
N LEU A 146 5.83 -18.09 -10.44
CA LEU A 146 5.73 -16.64 -10.21
C LEU A 146 6.73 -16.15 -9.16
N VAL A 147 7.00 -16.95 -8.13
CA VAL A 147 8.03 -16.65 -7.14
C VAL A 147 9.44 -16.77 -7.72
N GLU A 148 9.71 -17.87 -8.45
CA GLU A 148 11.06 -18.23 -8.88
C GLU A 148 11.51 -17.46 -10.13
N VAL A 149 10.61 -17.23 -11.07
CA VAL A 149 10.93 -16.62 -12.37
C VAL A 149 10.59 -15.14 -12.39
N GLU A 150 9.43 -14.76 -11.84
CA GLU A 150 8.93 -13.38 -11.92
C GLU A 150 9.27 -12.55 -10.66
N GLY A 151 9.75 -13.18 -9.59
CA GLY A 151 10.06 -12.48 -8.34
C GLY A 151 8.83 -11.93 -7.62
N VAL A 152 7.69 -12.56 -7.79
CA VAL A 152 6.45 -12.22 -7.07
C VAL A 152 6.39 -13.00 -5.77
N THR A 153 6.74 -12.35 -4.65
CA THR A 153 6.77 -13.00 -3.32
C THR A 153 5.51 -12.79 -2.50
N SER A 154 4.47 -12.20 -3.07
CA SER A 154 3.23 -11.93 -2.34
C SER A 154 2.01 -12.09 -3.22
N PHE A 155 0.99 -12.72 -2.65
CA PHE A 155 -0.25 -13.06 -3.31
C PHE A 155 -1.44 -12.40 -2.63
N LYS A 156 -2.59 -12.33 -3.31
CA LYS A 156 -3.82 -11.72 -2.80
C LYS A 156 -4.97 -12.69 -2.85
N TYR A 157 -5.81 -12.68 -1.80
CA TYR A 157 -7.11 -13.32 -1.79
C TYR A 157 -8.19 -12.33 -1.34
N TYR A 158 -9.34 -12.36 -2.02
CA TYR A 158 -10.49 -11.49 -1.73
C TYR A 158 -11.65 -12.33 -1.19
N MET A 159 -11.85 -12.36 0.13
CA MET A 159 -12.92 -13.19 0.72
C MET A 159 -14.32 -12.74 0.29
N PHE A 160 -14.49 -11.47 -0.07
CA PHE A 160 -15.80 -10.97 -0.50
C PHE A 160 -16.21 -11.41 -1.92
N TYR A 161 -15.34 -12.05 -2.70
CA TYR A 161 -15.68 -12.68 -3.98
C TYR A 161 -16.16 -14.12 -3.84
N LYS A 162 -16.15 -14.67 -2.63
CA LYS A 162 -16.63 -16.01 -2.33
C LYS A 162 -18.02 -16.24 -2.91
N GLY A 163 -18.19 -17.33 -3.64
CA GLY A 163 -19.46 -17.70 -4.27
C GLY A 163 -19.85 -16.86 -5.49
N MET A 164 -18.97 -15.97 -5.96
CA MET A 164 -19.18 -15.22 -7.21
C MET A 164 -18.42 -15.90 -8.34
N ASP A 165 -19.06 -15.96 -9.51
CA ASP A 165 -18.43 -16.44 -10.72
C ASP A 165 -17.73 -15.24 -11.42
N LEU A 166 -16.39 -15.23 -11.47
CA LEU A 166 -15.58 -14.10 -11.92
C LEU A 166 -15.04 -14.24 -13.36
N ALA A 167 -15.45 -15.25 -14.12
CA ALA A 167 -14.98 -15.46 -15.51
C ALA A 167 -15.72 -14.59 -16.55
N GLY A 168 -16.75 -13.87 -16.17
CA GLY A 168 -17.55 -13.04 -17.08
C GLY A 168 -16.93 -11.69 -17.44
N ALA A 169 -17.42 -11.09 -18.51
CA ALA A 169 -16.99 -9.79 -19.04
C ALA A 169 -17.60 -8.59 -18.30
N SER A 170 -18.35 -8.78 -17.22
CA SER A 170 -19.00 -7.71 -16.49
C SER A 170 -18.02 -6.93 -15.62
N ARG A 171 -18.15 -5.61 -15.61
CA ARG A 171 -17.46 -4.71 -14.66
C ARG A 171 -18.22 -4.59 -13.33
N ASP A 172 -19.45 -5.09 -13.27
CA ASP A 172 -20.23 -5.19 -12.05
C ASP A 172 -19.78 -6.44 -11.28
N ALA A 173 -19.47 -6.29 -9.98
CA ALA A 173 -19.10 -7.42 -9.14
C ALA A 173 -20.16 -8.55 -9.14
N ALA A 174 -21.42 -8.23 -9.37
CA ALA A 174 -22.50 -9.19 -9.52
C ALA A 174 -22.47 -10.00 -10.84
N GLY A 175 -21.69 -9.55 -11.83
CA GLY A 175 -21.56 -10.19 -13.14
C GLY A 175 -20.24 -10.92 -13.36
N TYR A 176 -19.39 -11.03 -12.34
CA TYR A 176 -18.17 -11.83 -12.41
C TYR A 176 -18.49 -13.29 -12.20
N THR A 177 -18.09 -14.11 -13.19
CA THR A 177 -18.25 -15.56 -13.11
C THR A 177 -16.88 -16.23 -13.08
N MET A 178 -16.69 -17.17 -12.15
CA MET A 178 -15.53 -18.08 -12.11
C MET A 178 -15.98 -19.49 -12.47
N ALA A 179 -15.21 -20.15 -13.35
CA ALA A 179 -15.44 -21.55 -13.65
C ALA A 179 -15.11 -22.47 -12.46
N ASP A 180 -14.16 -22.04 -11.61
CA ASP A 180 -13.70 -22.76 -10.42
C ASP A 180 -14.31 -22.14 -9.15
N SER A 181 -14.50 -22.95 -8.11
CA SER A 181 -14.96 -22.46 -6.82
C SER A 181 -13.93 -21.52 -6.20
N TYR A 182 -14.35 -20.30 -5.87
CA TYR A 182 -13.53 -19.32 -5.15
C TYR A 182 -14.05 -19.21 -3.72
N ASP A 183 -13.64 -20.17 -2.89
CA ASP A 183 -14.16 -20.40 -1.55
C ASP A 183 -13.04 -20.64 -0.52
N LEU A 184 -13.37 -21.11 0.67
CA LEU A 184 -12.37 -21.40 1.70
C LEU A 184 -11.44 -22.57 1.31
N GLY A 185 -11.90 -23.50 0.46
CA GLY A 185 -11.05 -24.57 -0.09
C GLY A 185 -9.97 -24.00 -1.00
N HIS A 186 -10.33 -23.09 -1.89
CA HIS A 186 -9.37 -22.38 -2.75
C HIS A 186 -8.37 -21.55 -1.92
N LEU A 187 -8.84 -20.85 -0.88
CA LEU A 187 -7.96 -20.13 0.05
C LEU A 187 -6.98 -21.07 0.75
N PHE A 188 -7.45 -22.23 1.22
CA PHE A 188 -6.64 -23.24 1.88
C PHE A 188 -5.54 -23.77 0.97
N GLU A 189 -5.86 -24.13 -0.29
CA GLU A 189 -4.88 -24.59 -1.27
C GLU A 189 -3.81 -23.54 -1.60
N ILE A 190 -4.19 -22.25 -1.73
CA ILE A 190 -3.22 -21.17 -1.88
C ILE A 190 -2.27 -21.12 -0.67
N MET A 191 -2.81 -21.22 0.55
CA MET A 191 -2.01 -21.20 1.77
C MET A 191 -1.02 -22.37 1.83
N GLU A 192 -1.44 -23.57 1.42
CA GLU A 192 -0.54 -24.74 1.35
C GLU A 192 0.60 -24.52 0.36
N GLN A 193 0.33 -23.98 -0.84
CA GLN A 193 1.36 -23.69 -1.85
C GLN A 193 2.35 -22.64 -1.36
N VAL A 194 1.86 -21.54 -0.76
CA VAL A 194 2.70 -20.48 -0.19
C VAL A 194 3.62 -21.05 0.90
N THR A 195 3.09 -21.89 1.77
CA THR A 195 3.86 -22.52 2.85
C THR A 195 4.90 -23.52 2.33
N ALA A 196 4.54 -24.33 1.35
CA ALA A 196 5.46 -25.29 0.74
C ALA A 196 6.67 -24.57 0.11
N LEU A 197 6.45 -23.45 -0.57
CA LEU A 197 7.54 -22.64 -1.14
C LEU A 197 8.43 -22.02 -0.09
N ARG A 198 7.86 -21.50 1.01
CA ARG A 198 8.59 -20.94 2.13
C ARG A 198 9.54 -22.00 2.73
N ILE A 199 9.06 -23.23 2.96
CA ILE A 199 9.86 -24.33 3.50
C ILE A 199 10.97 -24.73 2.51
N ALA A 200 10.67 -24.84 1.23
CA ALA A 200 11.64 -25.24 0.20
C ALA A 200 12.79 -24.22 0.04
N ARG A 201 12.55 -22.95 0.33
CA ARG A 201 13.51 -21.85 0.19
C ARG A 201 14.22 -21.48 1.50
N ASN A 202 14.08 -22.24 2.57
CA ASN A 202 14.64 -21.94 3.91
C ASN A 202 14.32 -20.53 4.42
N ASP A 203 13.14 -20.00 4.13
CA ASP A 203 12.69 -18.64 4.53
C ASP A 203 13.50 -17.46 3.97
N ASP A 204 14.38 -17.64 2.99
CA ASP A 204 15.15 -16.55 2.37
C ASP A 204 14.27 -15.48 1.73
N ALA A 205 13.03 -15.80 1.39
CA ALA A 205 12.03 -14.85 0.96
C ALA A 205 10.74 -15.06 1.75
N ARG A 206 10.21 -13.99 2.36
CA ARG A 206 8.89 -14.03 2.95
C ARG A 206 7.82 -14.10 1.86
N VAL A 207 7.57 -15.30 1.34
CA VAL A 207 6.39 -15.53 0.48
C VAL A 207 5.15 -15.48 1.37
N SER A 208 4.16 -14.65 1.04
CA SER A 208 3.02 -14.39 1.92
C SER A 208 1.71 -14.18 1.16
N LEU A 209 0.60 -14.40 1.86
CA LEU A 209 -0.75 -14.18 1.34
C LEU A 209 -1.40 -12.98 2.04
N SER A 210 -1.80 -12.00 1.26
CA SER A 210 -2.54 -10.81 1.71
C SER A 210 -4.04 -11.05 1.52
N ILE A 211 -4.86 -10.76 2.53
CA ILE A 211 -6.27 -11.15 2.54
C ILE A 211 -7.16 -9.92 2.78
N HIS A 212 -8.08 -9.67 1.85
CA HIS A 212 -9.19 -8.75 2.05
C HIS A 212 -10.30 -9.51 2.81
N CYS A 213 -10.48 -9.15 4.07
CA CYS A 213 -11.34 -9.88 5.00
C CYS A 213 -12.71 -9.20 5.14
N GLU A 214 -13.68 -9.53 4.30
CA GLU A 214 -15.08 -9.17 4.46
C GLU A 214 -15.98 -10.34 4.04
N GLN A 215 -17.00 -10.65 4.86
CA GLN A 215 -17.86 -11.80 4.66
C GLN A 215 -19.04 -11.46 3.73
N PRO A 216 -19.09 -11.95 2.49
CA PRO A 216 -20.07 -11.55 1.49
C PRO A 216 -21.50 -11.97 1.83
N GLU A 217 -21.68 -13.12 2.46
CA GLU A 217 -23.02 -13.61 2.86
C GLU A 217 -23.66 -12.66 3.88
N LEU A 218 -22.87 -12.15 4.83
CA LEU A 218 -23.35 -11.17 5.80
C LEU A 218 -23.56 -9.80 5.17
N ILE A 219 -22.67 -9.35 4.28
CA ILE A 219 -22.83 -8.09 3.55
C ILE A 219 -24.17 -8.10 2.82
N ARG A 220 -24.50 -9.18 2.11
CA ARG A 220 -25.78 -9.33 1.40
C ARG A 220 -26.98 -9.12 2.34
N VAL A 221 -26.95 -9.75 3.52
CA VAL A 221 -28.05 -9.67 4.51
C VAL A 221 -28.17 -8.26 5.08
N PHE A 222 -27.03 -7.66 5.48
CA PHE A 222 -27.04 -6.32 6.08
C PHE A 222 -27.39 -5.25 5.04
N MET A 223 -26.89 -5.36 3.82
CA MET A 223 -27.24 -4.44 2.73
C MET A 223 -28.75 -4.45 2.46
N GLU A 224 -29.38 -5.61 2.39
CA GLU A 224 -30.82 -5.72 2.22
C GLU A 224 -31.58 -5.05 3.39
N ARG A 225 -31.19 -5.35 4.64
CA ARG A 225 -31.82 -4.75 5.85
C ARG A 225 -31.69 -3.22 5.86
N VAL A 226 -30.50 -2.69 5.58
CA VAL A 226 -30.27 -1.23 5.58
C VAL A 226 -31.11 -0.55 4.49
N ARG A 227 -31.16 -1.15 3.28
CA ARG A 227 -31.96 -0.60 2.18
C ARG A 227 -33.46 -0.66 2.47
N GLN A 228 -33.97 -1.74 3.07
CA GLN A 228 -35.37 -1.88 3.44
C GLN A 228 -35.78 -0.92 4.58
N ALA A 229 -34.91 -0.72 5.56
CA ALA A 229 -35.18 0.20 6.67
C ALA A 229 -35.22 1.67 6.21
N GLY A 230 -34.35 2.08 5.28
CA GLY A 230 -34.34 3.41 4.68
C GLY A 230 -34.08 4.58 5.63
N VAL A 231 -33.54 4.31 6.85
CA VAL A 231 -33.34 5.33 7.89
C VAL A 231 -31.92 5.88 7.92
N LEU A 232 -30.94 5.14 7.40
CA LEU A 232 -29.55 5.56 7.28
C LEU A 232 -29.26 6.00 5.83
N HIS A 233 -28.37 6.97 5.68
CA HIS A 233 -28.03 7.55 4.37
C HIS A 233 -26.52 7.68 4.18
N GLY A 234 -26.09 7.88 2.91
CA GLY A 234 -24.69 8.14 2.59
C GLY A 234 -23.73 7.05 3.11
N LEU A 235 -22.55 7.46 3.51
CA LEU A 235 -21.50 6.55 3.97
C LEU A 235 -21.82 5.83 5.27
N GLU A 236 -22.67 6.40 6.13
CA GLU A 236 -23.16 5.69 7.33
C GLU A 236 -24.01 4.47 6.95
N ALA A 237 -24.93 4.60 5.99
CA ALA A 237 -25.71 3.48 5.46
C ALA A 237 -24.80 2.43 4.82
N TYR A 238 -23.76 2.87 4.07
CA TYR A 238 -22.81 1.96 3.46
C TYR A 238 -22.00 1.20 4.50
N SER A 239 -21.54 1.87 5.56
CA SER A 239 -20.85 1.26 6.69
C SER A 239 -21.74 0.24 7.43
N ALA A 240 -23.01 0.58 7.67
CA ALA A 240 -23.97 -0.31 8.30
C ALA A 240 -24.30 -1.55 7.45
N ALA A 241 -24.24 -1.44 6.12
CA ALA A 241 -24.41 -2.56 5.20
C ALA A 241 -23.20 -3.52 5.17
N ARG A 242 -22.04 -3.05 5.63
CA ARG A 242 -20.78 -3.81 5.73
C ARG A 242 -20.22 -3.68 7.17
N PRO A 243 -20.96 -4.16 8.20
CA PRO A 243 -20.59 -3.92 9.58
C PRO A 243 -19.24 -4.57 9.96
N PRO A 244 -18.55 -4.09 11.00
CA PRO A 244 -17.30 -4.66 11.49
C PRO A 244 -17.31 -6.17 11.69
N LEU A 245 -18.47 -6.75 12.01
CA LEU A 245 -18.67 -8.20 12.10
C LEU A 245 -18.24 -8.96 10.83
N THR A 246 -18.36 -8.33 9.62
CA THR A 246 -17.97 -8.96 8.35
C THR A 246 -16.46 -9.12 8.25
N GLU A 247 -15.71 -8.16 8.76
CA GLU A 247 -14.23 -8.24 8.84
C GLU A 247 -13.84 -9.24 9.95
N ARG A 248 -14.40 -9.11 11.15
CA ARG A 248 -14.11 -9.97 12.30
C ARG A 248 -14.22 -11.44 11.97
N LEU A 249 -15.33 -11.85 11.33
CA LEU A 249 -15.58 -13.24 10.98
C LEU A 249 -14.57 -13.74 9.94
N SER A 250 -14.34 -12.97 8.88
CA SER A 250 -13.39 -13.34 7.82
C SER A 250 -11.94 -13.41 8.33
N ILE A 251 -11.53 -12.52 9.24
CA ILE A 251 -10.22 -12.58 9.89
C ILE A 251 -10.09 -13.86 10.71
N ALA A 252 -11.14 -14.24 11.46
CA ALA A 252 -11.14 -15.47 12.25
C ALA A 252 -11.06 -16.73 11.36
N GLU A 253 -11.82 -16.78 10.26
CA GLU A 253 -11.77 -17.88 9.28
C GLU A 253 -10.35 -18.02 8.67
N ALA A 254 -9.79 -16.90 8.16
CA ALA A 254 -8.45 -16.88 7.59
C ALA A 254 -7.37 -17.26 8.63
N GLY A 255 -7.53 -16.79 9.88
CA GLY A 255 -6.63 -17.12 10.98
C GLY A 255 -6.61 -18.59 11.34
N VAL A 256 -7.77 -19.27 11.33
CA VAL A 256 -7.86 -20.74 11.55
C VAL A 256 -7.14 -21.50 10.45
N LEU A 257 -7.34 -21.10 9.18
CA LEU A 257 -6.66 -21.75 8.06
C LEU A 257 -5.16 -21.51 8.07
N ALA A 258 -4.73 -20.28 8.40
CA ALA A 258 -3.32 -19.96 8.52
C ALA A 258 -2.64 -20.74 9.69
N GLY A 259 -3.36 -20.94 10.82
CA GLY A 259 -2.90 -21.78 11.92
C GLY A 259 -2.73 -23.25 11.52
N ALA A 260 -3.60 -23.77 10.65
CA ALA A 260 -3.51 -25.13 10.15
C ALA A 260 -2.40 -25.34 9.12
N THR A 261 -2.13 -24.33 8.28
CA THR A 261 -1.16 -24.40 7.17
C THR A 261 0.21 -23.78 7.50
N HIS A 262 0.32 -23.01 8.58
CA HIS A 262 1.48 -22.18 8.91
C HIS A 262 1.84 -21.13 7.83
N CYS A 263 0.85 -20.71 7.04
CA CYS A 263 1.02 -19.73 5.96
C CYS A 263 1.28 -18.33 6.53
N PRO A 264 2.32 -17.62 6.09
CA PRO A 264 2.47 -16.19 6.38
C PRO A 264 1.34 -15.40 5.78
N ILE A 265 0.59 -14.66 6.60
CA ILE A 265 -0.58 -13.89 6.15
C ILE A 265 -0.46 -12.42 6.51
N ASN A 266 -1.13 -11.58 5.71
CA ASN A 266 -1.29 -10.16 5.96
C ASN A 266 -2.79 -9.84 5.94
N PHE A 267 -3.33 -9.37 7.07
CA PHE A 267 -4.68 -8.80 7.15
C PHE A 267 -4.63 -7.37 6.66
N LEU A 268 -5.28 -7.09 5.53
CA LEU A 268 -5.22 -5.82 4.83
C LEU A 268 -6.22 -4.80 5.36
N HIS A 269 -5.89 -3.52 5.24
CA HIS A 269 -6.77 -2.35 5.41
C HIS A 269 -7.80 -2.51 6.54
N LEU A 270 -7.41 -2.97 7.74
CA LEU A 270 -8.35 -3.08 8.86
C LEU A 270 -9.00 -1.74 9.14
N SER A 271 -10.34 -1.74 9.22
CA SER A 271 -11.13 -0.53 9.28
C SER A 271 -11.75 -0.24 10.64
N SER A 272 -11.75 -1.21 11.56
CA SER A 272 -12.53 -1.12 12.80
C SER A 272 -11.82 -1.72 14.02
N ALA A 273 -12.32 -1.36 15.21
CA ALA A 273 -11.89 -1.93 16.49
C ALA A 273 -12.06 -3.47 16.51
N ASP A 274 -13.21 -3.96 16.06
CA ASP A 274 -13.52 -5.40 16.03
C ASP A 274 -12.58 -6.17 15.10
N ALA A 275 -12.21 -5.58 13.94
CA ALA A 275 -11.25 -6.18 13.01
C ALA A 275 -9.86 -6.26 13.62
N LEU A 276 -9.40 -5.19 14.29
CA LEU A 276 -8.10 -5.16 14.96
C LEU A 276 -8.04 -6.16 16.12
N ASP A 277 -9.10 -6.26 16.92
CA ASP A 277 -9.20 -7.23 18.01
C ASP A 277 -9.12 -8.67 17.47
N ALA A 278 -9.83 -8.97 16.38
CA ALA A 278 -9.78 -10.29 15.74
C ALA A 278 -8.39 -10.63 15.23
N ALA A 279 -7.70 -9.69 14.56
CA ALA A 279 -6.34 -9.90 14.07
C ALA A 279 -5.34 -10.11 15.21
N THR A 280 -5.48 -9.36 16.30
CA THR A 280 -4.67 -9.51 17.51
C THR A 280 -4.92 -10.86 18.18
N GLU A 281 -6.16 -11.33 18.20
CA GLU A 281 -6.55 -12.65 18.71
C GLU A 281 -5.88 -13.77 17.86
N VAL A 282 -5.87 -13.65 16.54
CA VAL A 282 -5.17 -14.59 15.64
C VAL A 282 -3.66 -14.63 15.95
N LYS A 283 -2.99 -13.47 16.05
CA LYS A 283 -1.56 -13.40 16.42
C LYS A 283 -1.28 -14.10 17.77
N ARG A 284 -2.16 -13.91 18.74
CA ARG A 284 -2.01 -14.51 20.07
C ARG A 284 -2.28 -16.03 20.07
N ARG A 285 -3.26 -16.48 19.29
CA ARG A 285 -3.66 -17.90 19.25
C ARG A 285 -2.72 -18.77 18.43
N TYR A 286 -2.13 -18.20 17.39
CA TYR A 286 -1.23 -18.89 16.46
C TYR A 286 0.12 -18.16 16.36
N PRO A 287 0.91 -18.17 17.46
CA PRO A 287 2.18 -17.41 17.52
C PRO A 287 3.24 -17.91 16.54
N GLU A 288 3.08 -19.12 15.99
CA GLU A 288 3.92 -19.71 14.96
C GLU A 288 3.61 -19.18 13.55
N VAL A 289 2.47 -18.53 13.36
CA VAL A 289 2.09 -17.90 12.09
C VAL A 289 2.65 -16.49 12.04
N ASP A 290 3.42 -16.16 10.99
CA ASP A 290 3.81 -14.77 10.72
C ASP A 290 2.61 -13.98 10.17
N ALA A 291 1.70 -13.59 11.08
CA ALA A 291 0.55 -12.78 10.78
C ALA A 291 0.87 -11.29 10.95
N ARG A 292 0.61 -10.49 9.91
CA ARG A 292 0.84 -9.05 9.88
C ARG A 292 -0.48 -8.31 9.68
N VAL A 293 -0.51 -7.07 10.14
CA VAL A 293 -1.71 -6.23 10.13
C VAL A 293 -1.43 -4.90 9.45
N GLU A 294 -2.27 -4.58 8.49
CA GLU A 294 -2.26 -3.33 7.75
C GLU A 294 -3.50 -2.51 8.07
N THR A 295 -3.35 -1.20 8.14
CA THR A 295 -4.46 -0.25 8.01
C THR A 295 -4.12 0.81 6.99
N THR A 296 -5.06 1.70 6.67
CA THR A 296 -4.87 2.72 5.64
C THR A 296 -4.98 4.13 6.21
N LEU A 297 -4.46 5.10 5.44
CA LEU A 297 -4.59 6.52 5.78
C LEU A 297 -6.04 6.93 5.99
N HIS A 298 -6.94 6.48 5.13
CA HIS A 298 -8.33 6.89 5.19
C HIS A 298 -9.08 6.31 6.40
N HIS A 299 -8.75 5.09 6.86
CA HIS A 299 -9.31 4.53 8.09
C HIS A 299 -8.74 5.18 9.36
N LEU A 300 -7.63 5.92 9.25
CA LEU A 300 -7.06 6.71 10.34
C LEU A 300 -7.46 8.18 10.30
N ALA A 301 -8.01 8.67 9.17
CA ALA A 301 -8.30 10.09 8.95
C ALA A 301 -9.78 10.41 8.84
N LEU A 302 -10.56 9.54 8.18
CA LEU A 302 -11.93 9.83 7.77
C LEU A 302 -12.95 9.05 8.60
N THR A 303 -14.07 9.69 8.91
CA THR A 303 -15.24 9.06 9.53
C THR A 303 -16.50 9.40 8.74
N TYR A 304 -17.50 8.52 8.74
CA TYR A 304 -18.79 8.85 8.12
C TYR A 304 -19.52 9.98 8.87
N GLU A 305 -19.11 10.30 10.10
CA GLU A 305 -19.65 11.40 10.90
C GLU A 305 -19.17 12.76 10.42
N THR A 306 -17.93 12.83 9.90
CA THR A 306 -17.29 14.08 9.46
C THR A 306 -17.23 14.23 7.94
N TYR A 307 -17.33 13.13 7.20
CA TYR A 307 -17.30 13.10 5.75
C TYR A 307 -18.48 12.29 5.21
N ALA A 308 -19.51 12.98 4.72
CA ALA A 308 -20.76 12.35 4.29
C ALA A 308 -20.86 12.12 2.77
N ASP A 309 -19.94 12.70 1.96
CA ASP A 309 -19.96 12.60 0.52
C ASP A 309 -19.64 11.17 0.04
N GLN A 310 -20.46 10.66 -0.88
CA GLN A 310 -20.29 9.30 -1.44
C GLN A 310 -18.95 9.08 -2.16
N ARG A 311 -18.21 10.14 -2.52
CA ARG A 311 -16.86 10.05 -3.03
C ARG A 311 -15.89 9.37 -2.07
N GLY A 312 -16.20 9.34 -0.76
CA GLY A 312 -15.49 8.56 0.26
C GLY A 312 -15.86 7.07 0.32
N LYS A 313 -16.65 6.56 -0.62
CA LYS A 313 -16.97 5.12 -0.66
C LYS A 313 -15.71 4.28 -0.95
N VAL A 314 -15.41 3.34 -0.05
CA VAL A 314 -14.25 2.41 -0.12
C VAL A 314 -14.63 1.07 0.53
N ASN A 315 -13.88 0.03 0.27
CA ASN A 315 -14.06 -1.30 0.86
C ASN A 315 -12.77 -1.77 1.57
N PRO A 316 -12.82 -2.05 2.88
CA PRO A 316 -13.94 -1.83 3.82
C PRO A 316 -14.32 -0.36 3.93
N PRO A 317 -15.56 -0.04 4.38
CA PRO A 317 -16.00 1.35 4.44
C PRO A 317 -15.28 2.14 5.54
N ILE A 318 -15.24 3.48 5.39
CA ILE A 318 -14.87 4.36 6.50
C ILE A 318 -15.85 4.19 7.65
N ARG A 319 -15.35 4.30 8.88
CA ARG A 319 -16.07 3.92 10.10
C ARG A 319 -16.38 5.12 10.98
N SER A 320 -16.79 4.83 12.21
CA SER A 320 -17.02 5.82 13.26
C SER A 320 -15.72 6.41 13.81
N SER A 321 -15.80 7.55 14.46
CA SER A 321 -14.68 8.16 15.19
C SER A 321 -14.10 7.23 16.27
N ALA A 322 -14.95 6.40 16.90
CA ALA A 322 -14.50 5.41 17.87
C ALA A 322 -13.60 4.34 17.23
N ASP A 323 -13.92 3.87 16.03
CA ASP A 323 -13.09 2.91 15.29
C ASP A 323 -11.75 3.54 14.89
N VAL A 324 -11.77 4.78 14.39
CA VAL A 324 -10.55 5.54 14.05
C VAL A 324 -9.62 5.64 15.27
N GLU A 325 -10.15 6.01 16.45
CA GLU A 325 -9.35 6.10 17.67
C GLU A 325 -8.81 4.73 18.13
N ALA A 326 -9.59 3.66 17.98
CA ALA A 326 -9.12 2.31 18.27
C ALA A 326 -7.97 1.88 17.37
N LEU A 327 -8.03 2.19 16.06
CA LEU A 327 -6.93 1.91 15.13
C LEU A 327 -5.68 2.72 15.52
N TRP A 328 -5.81 4.00 15.90
CA TRP A 328 -4.67 4.78 16.40
C TRP A 328 -4.06 4.22 17.69
N VAL A 329 -4.88 3.64 18.58
CA VAL A 329 -4.37 2.91 19.74
C VAL A 329 -3.54 1.70 19.29
N GLY A 330 -4.01 0.94 18.30
CA GLY A 330 -3.29 -0.20 17.71
C GLY A 330 -1.97 0.22 17.06
N VAL A 331 -1.94 1.35 16.34
CA VAL A 331 -0.70 1.91 15.77
C VAL A 331 0.32 2.22 16.87
N ARG A 332 -0.12 2.85 17.98
CA ARG A 332 0.77 3.18 19.11
C ARG A 332 1.30 1.94 19.82
N ARG A 333 0.46 0.92 20.00
CA ARG A 333 0.83 -0.34 20.68
C ARG A 333 1.73 -1.25 19.84
N GLY A 334 1.75 -1.06 18.51
CA GLY A 334 2.45 -1.93 17.60
C GLY A 334 1.62 -3.13 17.13
N ASP A 335 0.31 -3.14 17.38
CA ASP A 335 -0.61 -4.16 16.89
C ASP A 335 -0.78 -4.09 15.37
N ILE A 336 -0.65 -2.87 14.80
CA ILE A 336 -0.63 -2.58 13.36
C ILE A 336 0.82 -2.52 12.90
N ASP A 337 1.17 -3.33 11.91
CA ASP A 337 2.54 -3.47 11.40
C ASP A 337 2.92 -2.35 10.43
N TRP A 338 2.02 -1.97 9.51
CA TRP A 338 2.24 -0.85 8.56
C TRP A 338 0.95 -0.14 8.18
N ILE A 339 1.15 1.04 7.58
CA ILE A 339 0.10 1.91 7.03
C ILE A 339 0.38 2.11 5.55
N CYS A 340 -0.65 1.98 4.72
CA CYS A 340 -0.61 2.18 3.28
C CYS A 340 -1.72 3.14 2.82
N SER A 341 -1.82 3.37 1.52
CA SER A 341 -2.84 4.24 0.96
C SER A 341 -4.10 3.50 0.48
N ASP A 342 -3.97 2.26 0.04
CA ASP A 342 -4.99 1.55 -0.75
C ASP A 342 -5.45 2.39 -1.95
N HIS A 343 -4.47 3.00 -2.62
CA HIS A 343 -4.68 3.95 -3.70
C HIS A 343 -5.34 3.28 -4.91
N ALA A 344 -6.54 3.76 -5.25
CA ALA A 344 -7.30 3.36 -6.43
C ALA A 344 -7.88 4.60 -7.11
N CYS A 345 -7.26 5.06 -8.19
CA CYS A 345 -7.71 6.24 -8.91
C CYS A 345 -9.11 6.02 -9.50
N CYS A 346 -10.08 6.75 -8.99
CA CYS A 346 -11.48 6.67 -9.37
C CYS A 346 -11.95 8.08 -9.77
N SER A 347 -12.47 8.24 -10.98
CA SER A 347 -12.95 9.54 -11.46
C SER A 347 -14.21 9.99 -10.71
N GLU A 348 -14.49 11.30 -10.74
CA GLU A 348 -15.71 11.86 -10.14
C GLU A 348 -16.97 11.23 -10.73
N THR A 349 -17.02 11.03 -12.05
CA THR A 349 -18.14 10.38 -12.74
C THR A 349 -18.38 8.93 -12.30
N GLN A 350 -17.33 8.21 -11.92
CA GLN A 350 -17.43 6.84 -11.37
C GLN A 350 -17.99 6.82 -9.93
N LYS A 351 -18.02 7.98 -9.26
CA LYS A 351 -18.61 8.18 -7.95
C LYS A 351 -20.02 8.74 -7.97
N GLU A 352 -20.50 9.22 -9.10
CA GLU A 352 -21.82 9.84 -9.23
C GLU A 352 -22.99 8.84 -9.16
N GLY A 353 -24.19 9.35 -8.90
CA GLY A 353 -25.44 8.60 -8.93
C GLY A 353 -25.76 7.84 -7.65
N ASP A 354 -26.17 6.59 -7.78
CA ASP A 354 -26.58 5.74 -6.66
C ASP A 354 -25.36 5.26 -5.88
N LEU A 355 -25.30 5.57 -4.59
CA LEU A 355 -24.24 5.12 -3.67
C LEU A 355 -23.93 3.62 -3.80
N TRP A 356 -24.96 2.80 -3.98
CA TRP A 356 -24.79 1.35 -4.05
C TRP A 356 -24.08 0.90 -5.33
N LYS A 357 -24.16 1.69 -6.41
CA LYS A 357 -23.54 1.44 -7.72
C LYS A 357 -22.21 2.16 -7.91
N ALA A 358 -21.98 3.26 -7.20
CA ALA A 358 -20.72 4.00 -7.27
C ALA A 358 -19.53 3.08 -7.00
N LEU A 359 -18.42 3.25 -7.73
CA LEU A 359 -17.24 2.41 -7.56
C LEU A 359 -16.56 2.69 -6.20
N PRO A 360 -16.08 1.66 -5.48
CA PRO A 360 -15.32 1.86 -4.25
C PRO A 360 -13.86 2.22 -4.55
N GLY A 361 -13.21 2.95 -3.67
CA GLY A 361 -11.81 3.34 -3.75
C GLY A 361 -11.60 4.80 -4.11
N PHE A 362 -10.47 5.34 -3.73
CA PHE A 362 -9.99 6.70 -4.06
C PHE A 362 -8.47 6.79 -3.81
N GLY A 363 -7.84 7.84 -4.33
CA GLY A 363 -6.41 8.07 -4.17
C GLY A 363 -6.03 8.60 -2.79
N GLY A 364 -4.85 8.20 -2.31
CA GLY A 364 -4.30 8.64 -1.02
C GLY A 364 -2.77 8.57 -0.93
N THR A 365 -2.09 7.99 -1.91
CA THR A 365 -0.64 7.76 -1.87
C THR A 365 0.19 9.04 -1.66
N GLY A 366 -0.26 10.17 -2.24
CA GLY A 366 0.38 11.48 -2.08
C GLY A 366 0.34 12.05 -0.66
N LEU A 367 -0.27 11.35 0.30
CA LEU A 367 -0.44 11.81 1.68
C LEU A 367 0.38 11.02 2.71
N LEU A 368 1.12 9.96 2.32
CA LEU A 368 1.72 9.05 3.30
C LEU A 368 2.60 9.76 4.33
N TYR A 369 3.67 10.43 3.94
CA TYR A 369 4.49 11.18 4.89
C TYR A 369 3.79 12.43 5.42
N PRO A 370 3.17 13.31 4.60
CA PRO A 370 2.52 14.51 5.12
C PRO A 370 1.48 14.22 6.21
N PHE A 371 0.65 13.20 6.03
CA PHE A 371 -0.35 12.81 7.02
C PHE A 371 0.30 12.30 8.32
N LEU A 372 1.26 11.38 8.21
CA LEU A 372 1.87 10.79 9.40
C LEU A 372 2.84 11.74 10.12
N LEU A 373 3.52 12.63 9.40
CA LEU A 373 4.35 13.68 10.02
C LEU A 373 3.49 14.73 10.72
N THR A 374 2.22 14.90 10.31
CA THR A 374 1.27 15.79 11.00
C THR A 374 0.59 15.11 12.18
N GLU A 375 -0.07 13.97 11.95
CA GLU A 375 -0.92 13.31 12.94
C GLU A 375 -0.13 12.40 13.90
N GLY A 376 0.96 11.81 13.44
CA GLY A 376 1.77 10.90 14.25
C GLY A 376 2.31 11.56 15.53
N PRO A 377 3.01 12.70 15.46
CA PRO A 377 3.50 13.39 16.66
C PRO A 377 2.38 13.85 17.60
N ARG A 378 1.24 14.32 17.07
CA ARG A 378 0.05 14.68 17.87
C ARG A 378 -0.49 13.49 18.67
N ARG A 379 -0.25 12.27 18.19
CA ARG A 379 -0.66 11.01 18.80
C ARG A 379 0.47 10.28 19.52
N GLY A 380 1.62 10.93 19.70
CA GLY A 380 2.78 10.42 20.44
C GLY A 380 3.66 9.43 19.68
N LEU A 381 3.57 9.36 18.34
CA LEU A 381 4.50 8.57 17.55
C LEU A 381 5.85 9.28 17.38
N SER A 382 6.93 8.54 17.55
CA SER A 382 8.27 9.01 17.19
C SER A 382 8.44 9.00 15.66
N LEU A 383 9.34 9.84 15.14
CA LEU A 383 9.72 9.84 13.72
C LEU A 383 10.20 8.46 13.25
N ARG A 384 10.92 7.76 14.11
CA ARG A 384 11.32 6.39 13.85
C ARG A 384 10.12 5.49 13.62
N ARG A 385 9.11 5.51 14.52
CA ARG A 385 7.91 4.68 14.36
C ARG A 385 7.15 5.02 13.07
N ILE A 386 7.12 6.29 12.67
CA ILE A 386 6.55 6.70 11.39
C ILE A 386 7.29 6.04 10.23
N VAL A 387 8.62 6.07 10.22
CA VAL A 387 9.43 5.39 9.20
C VAL A 387 9.18 3.88 9.21
N ASP A 388 9.12 3.26 10.39
CA ASP A 388 8.83 1.82 10.49
C ASP A 388 7.48 1.49 9.85
N LEU A 389 6.45 2.33 10.06
CA LEU A 389 5.09 2.11 9.56
C LEU A 389 4.92 2.22 8.04
N VAL A 390 5.67 3.11 7.37
CA VAL A 390 5.45 3.37 5.94
C VAL A 390 6.66 3.04 5.06
N SER A 391 7.76 2.59 5.63
CA SER A 391 8.97 2.28 4.86
C SER A 391 9.59 0.95 5.29
N THR A 392 10.08 0.83 6.53
CA THR A 392 10.87 -0.33 6.97
C THR A 392 10.05 -1.61 7.05
N ASN A 393 8.87 -1.57 7.68
CA ASN A 393 8.06 -2.76 7.88
C ASN A 393 7.47 -3.32 6.57
N PRO A 394 6.85 -2.49 5.69
CA PRO A 394 6.38 -3.01 4.40
C PRO A 394 7.54 -3.50 3.52
N ALA A 395 8.71 -2.83 3.55
CA ALA A 395 9.87 -3.31 2.82
C ALA A 395 10.32 -4.71 3.28
N ARG A 396 10.36 -4.95 4.59
CA ARG A 396 10.68 -6.27 5.15
C ARG A 396 9.60 -7.31 4.85
N ALA A 397 8.34 -6.92 4.98
CA ALA A 397 7.21 -7.82 4.77
C ALA A 397 7.16 -8.38 3.35
N TYR A 398 7.60 -7.62 2.37
CA TYR A 398 7.42 -7.94 0.96
C TYR A 398 8.73 -8.17 0.18
N GLY A 399 9.84 -8.43 0.88
CA GLY A 399 11.11 -8.82 0.25
C GLY A 399 11.84 -7.68 -0.46
N LEU A 400 11.64 -6.42 -0.02
CA LEU A 400 12.35 -5.26 -0.55
C LEU A 400 13.59 -4.89 0.28
N ALA A 401 13.63 -5.27 1.57
CA ALA A 401 14.81 -5.11 2.40
C ALA A 401 15.88 -6.16 2.01
N PRO A 402 17.19 -5.82 2.12
CA PRO A 402 17.77 -4.62 2.74
C PRO A 402 17.88 -3.42 1.80
N ARG A 403 17.56 -3.55 0.52
CA ARG A 403 17.78 -2.49 -0.48
C ARG A 403 16.86 -1.29 -0.31
N LYS A 404 15.60 -1.52 0.11
CA LYS A 404 14.58 -0.48 0.33
C LYS A 404 14.18 -0.42 1.81
N GLY A 405 13.55 0.67 2.21
CA GLY A 405 12.91 0.80 3.52
C GLY A 405 13.79 1.36 4.63
N ALA A 406 15.05 1.71 4.35
CA ALA A 406 15.95 2.29 5.33
C ALA A 406 17.09 3.09 4.67
N ILE A 407 17.58 4.12 5.36
CA ILE A 407 18.84 4.80 5.00
C ILE A 407 19.98 4.02 5.66
N ALA A 408 20.68 3.23 4.86
CA ALA A 408 21.80 2.41 5.33
C ALA A 408 22.82 2.24 4.20
N ILE A 409 24.10 2.07 4.57
CA ILE A 409 25.15 1.82 3.56
C ILE A 409 24.81 0.56 2.75
N GLY A 410 24.84 0.69 1.44
CA GLY A 410 24.50 -0.37 0.48
C GLY A 410 23.03 -0.41 0.07
N ALA A 411 22.14 0.27 0.81
CA ALA A 411 20.75 0.42 0.40
C ALA A 411 20.63 1.37 -0.82
N ASP A 412 19.57 1.22 -1.60
CA ASP A 412 19.23 2.17 -2.64
C ASP A 412 19.03 3.56 -2.02
N ALA A 413 19.58 4.59 -2.66
CA ALA A 413 19.47 5.96 -2.18
C ALA A 413 18.10 6.55 -2.53
N ASP A 414 17.06 5.96 -1.95
CA ASP A 414 15.67 6.38 -2.04
C ASP A 414 15.35 7.26 -0.83
N LEU A 415 15.20 8.55 -1.04
CA LEU A 415 15.11 9.53 0.03
C LEU A 415 13.92 10.46 -0.17
N ALA A 416 13.19 10.74 0.91
CA ALA A 416 12.20 11.81 1.00
C ALA A 416 12.75 12.92 1.90
N ILE A 417 13.00 14.09 1.34
CA ILE A 417 13.49 15.28 2.06
C ILE A 417 12.30 16.17 2.35
N CYS A 418 11.86 16.21 3.62
CA CYS A 418 10.61 16.83 4.04
C CYS A 418 10.85 18.11 4.83
N ASP A 419 10.16 19.19 4.50
CA ASP A 419 10.17 20.43 5.29
C ASP A 419 9.01 20.41 6.31
N LEU A 420 9.33 20.24 7.59
CA LEU A 420 8.34 20.23 8.66
C LEU A 420 7.66 21.60 8.89
N ARG A 421 8.20 22.69 8.32
CA ARG A 421 7.61 24.03 8.37
C ARG A 421 6.62 24.28 7.24
N ALA A 422 6.73 23.52 6.14
CA ALA A 422 5.80 23.60 5.03
C ALA A 422 4.44 23.06 5.45
N SER A 423 3.44 23.95 5.52
CA SER A 423 2.07 23.63 5.92
C SER A 423 1.11 24.05 4.81
N HIS A 424 0.40 23.09 4.27
CA HIS A 424 -0.50 23.33 3.12
C HIS A 424 -1.81 22.56 3.29
N PRO A 425 -2.93 23.12 2.79
CA PRO A 425 -4.16 22.35 2.63
C PRO A 425 -3.97 21.27 1.57
N VAL A 426 -4.58 20.13 1.80
CA VAL A 426 -4.74 19.09 0.79
C VAL A 426 -5.72 19.59 -0.24
N THR A 427 -5.37 19.51 -1.51
CA THR A 427 -6.26 19.75 -2.67
C THR A 427 -6.00 18.67 -3.72
N ALA A 428 -7.01 18.37 -4.54
CA ALA A 428 -6.86 17.44 -5.65
C ALA A 428 -5.69 17.84 -6.57
N GLU A 429 -5.56 19.16 -6.87
CA GLU A 429 -4.47 19.70 -7.67
C GLU A 429 -3.09 19.40 -7.07
N ARG A 430 -2.92 19.59 -5.74
CA ARG A 430 -1.65 19.32 -5.06
C ARG A 430 -1.26 17.86 -5.10
N LEU A 431 -2.24 16.96 -5.02
CA LEU A 431 -2.00 15.52 -5.03
C LEU A 431 -1.59 14.99 -6.40
N ARG A 432 -1.84 15.73 -7.49
CA ARG A 432 -1.41 15.39 -8.84
C ARG A 432 -1.87 14.02 -9.34
N SER A 433 -2.87 13.44 -8.70
CA SER A 433 -3.57 12.27 -9.19
C SER A 433 -4.47 12.64 -10.36
N ALA A 434 -4.75 11.71 -11.25
CA ALA A 434 -5.79 11.90 -12.26
C ALA A 434 -7.21 11.91 -11.69
N GLN A 435 -7.35 11.70 -10.38
CA GLN A 435 -8.60 11.86 -9.66
C GLN A 435 -8.89 13.33 -9.41
N GLU A 436 -10.04 13.82 -9.88
CA GLU A 436 -10.41 15.25 -9.87
C GLU A 436 -10.83 15.76 -8.49
N TYR A 437 -10.93 14.90 -7.50
CA TYR A 437 -11.34 15.20 -6.13
C TYR A 437 -10.46 14.46 -5.11
N THR A 438 -10.57 14.81 -3.85
CA THR A 438 -10.01 14.02 -2.76
C THR A 438 -10.93 14.06 -1.53
N PRO A 439 -11.18 12.92 -0.85
CA PRO A 439 -11.92 12.94 0.42
C PRO A 439 -11.18 13.67 1.55
N PHE A 440 -9.92 14.00 1.37
CA PHE A 440 -9.08 14.73 2.33
C PHE A 440 -9.03 16.24 2.07
N GLU A 441 -9.87 16.75 1.15
CA GLU A 441 -9.87 18.16 0.72
C GLU A 441 -9.93 19.12 1.91
N GLY A 442 -9.05 20.12 1.92
CA GLY A 442 -8.97 21.15 2.96
C GLY A 442 -8.26 20.73 4.25
N MET A 443 -7.89 19.47 4.43
CA MET A 443 -7.08 19.02 5.57
C MET A 443 -5.71 19.70 5.54
N VAL A 444 -5.33 20.40 6.60
CA VAL A 444 -4.03 21.10 6.66
C VAL A 444 -2.96 20.17 7.19
N LEU A 445 -1.99 19.83 6.34
CA LEU A 445 -0.88 18.93 6.66
C LEU A 445 0.47 19.64 6.59
N THR A 446 1.42 19.17 7.38
CA THR A 446 2.81 19.63 7.44
C THR A 446 3.77 18.53 6.98
N GLY A 447 5.04 18.88 6.78
CA GLY A 447 6.05 17.87 6.45
C GLY A 447 5.96 17.35 5.03
N TRP A 448 5.54 18.19 4.10
CA TRP A 448 5.51 17.85 2.69
C TRP A 448 6.94 17.65 2.14
N PRO A 449 7.17 16.66 1.28
CA PRO A 449 8.44 16.50 0.58
C PRO A 449 8.77 17.75 -0.25
N ALA A 450 9.91 18.36 0.05
CA ALA A 450 10.50 19.41 -0.80
C ALA A 450 11.25 18.77 -1.97
N ARG A 451 11.79 17.55 -1.75
CA ARG A 451 12.52 16.80 -2.76
C ARG A 451 12.38 15.30 -2.50
N VAL A 452 12.30 14.51 -3.57
CA VAL A 452 12.38 13.04 -3.50
C VAL A 452 13.49 12.57 -4.44
N LEU A 453 14.32 11.67 -3.92
CA LEU A 453 15.36 10.99 -4.71
C LEU A 453 14.98 9.51 -4.87
N LEU A 454 15.12 9.02 -6.09
CA LEU A 454 15.03 7.61 -6.43
C LEU A 454 16.41 7.14 -6.91
N ARG A 455 17.01 6.22 -6.18
CA ARG A 455 18.39 5.75 -6.45
C ARG A 455 19.34 6.93 -6.67
N GLY A 456 19.29 7.90 -5.75
CA GLY A 456 20.16 9.06 -5.72
C GLY A 456 19.89 10.15 -6.76
N ARG A 457 18.90 9.95 -7.64
CA ARG A 457 18.50 10.95 -8.63
C ARG A 457 17.27 11.70 -8.17
N THR A 458 17.25 13.01 -8.29
CA THR A 458 16.06 13.81 -8.01
C THR A 458 14.96 13.46 -9.01
N VAL A 459 13.83 12.97 -8.50
CA VAL A 459 12.62 12.63 -9.28
C VAL A 459 11.41 13.51 -8.93
N PHE A 460 11.54 14.32 -7.86
CA PHE A 460 10.53 15.30 -7.46
C PHE A 460 11.22 16.50 -6.79
N ALA A 461 10.88 17.69 -7.21
CA ALA A 461 11.33 18.94 -6.64
C ALA A 461 10.33 20.06 -6.98
N ASP A 462 10.27 21.10 -6.14
CA ASP A 462 9.44 22.30 -6.37
C ASP A 462 7.95 21.97 -6.59
N GLY A 463 7.46 20.88 -6.00
CA GLY A 463 6.08 20.43 -6.11
C GLY A 463 5.75 19.65 -7.40
N GLU A 464 6.73 19.33 -8.21
CA GLU A 464 6.59 18.68 -9.53
C GLU A 464 7.46 17.43 -9.66
N PRO A 465 7.03 16.38 -10.39
CA PRO A 465 7.93 15.34 -10.88
C PRO A 465 9.04 15.95 -11.72
N ALA A 466 10.27 15.49 -11.53
CA ALA A 466 11.47 16.03 -12.19
C ALA A 466 12.13 15.01 -13.11
N GLY A 467 12.48 15.42 -14.32
CA GLY A 467 13.09 14.56 -15.33
C GLY A 467 12.07 13.71 -16.11
N SER A 468 12.28 12.41 -16.17
CA SER A 468 11.40 11.44 -16.83
C SER A 468 11.12 10.24 -15.91
N PRO A 469 10.00 9.51 -16.11
CA PRO A 469 9.73 8.28 -15.38
C PRO A 469 10.92 7.34 -15.42
N SER A 470 11.38 6.89 -14.25
CA SER A 470 12.59 6.07 -14.09
C SER A 470 12.43 4.90 -13.14
N GLY A 471 11.17 4.63 -12.73
CA GLY A 471 10.81 3.48 -11.93
C GLY A 471 11.09 2.16 -12.65
N SER A 472 11.51 1.19 -11.86
CA SER A 472 11.89 -0.14 -12.35
C SER A 472 11.08 -1.22 -11.64
N TYR A 473 10.84 -2.33 -12.33
CA TYR A 473 10.22 -3.49 -11.71
C TYR A 473 11.11 -4.09 -10.62
N LEU A 474 10.52 -4.35 -9.47
CA LEU A 474 11.18 -4.93 -8.30
C LEU A 474 10.99 -6.44 -8.29
N HIS A 475 11.95 -7.16 -8.90
CA HIS A 475 12.02 -8.62 -8.81
C HIS A 475 12.47 -9.01 -7.40
N ARG A 476 11.55 -9.56 -6.60
CA ARG A 476 11.76 -9.84 -5.16
C ARG A 476 12.15 -11.29 -4.89
N PRO A 477 12.90 -11.62 -3.82
CA PRO A 477 13.47 -10.67 -2.87
C PRO A 477 14.61 -9.87 -3.48
N LEU A 478 14.77 -8.60 -3.04
CA LEU A 478 15.91 -7.79 -3.40
C LEU A 478 17.13 -8.17 -2.54
N THR A 479 18.27 -8.39 -3.19
CA THR A 479 19.54 -8.73 -2.54
C THR A 479 20.53 -7.59 -2.66
#